data_ce067b44646d2c3bd1db8b7ef3126678
#
_entry.id   ce067b44646d2c3bd1db8b7ef3126678
#
_cell.length_a   1.000
_cell.length_b   1.000
_cell.length_c   1.000
_cell.angle_alpha   90.00
_cell.angle_beta   90.00
_cell.angle_gamma   90.00
#
_symmetry.space_group_name_H-M   'P 1'
#
loop_
_entity.id
_entity.type
_entity.pdbx_description
1 polymer ?
#
loop_
_entity_poly.entity_id
_entity_poly.type
_entity_poly.pdbx_seq_one_letter_code
_entity_poly.pdbx_strand_id
1 'polypeptide(L)'
;QFEVMNGDTDKVNSQAIVVLSLLVNVFLGLIGTFWFRTRRRRGEIALRLAMGSTKSQVFRLLTGEGLLLLTLVTLPAMILCYNIGVAEFTIGRTELISTWPVKWTFIRFLLGSLGAWLLIALMVMVGIWFPARQAMKIQPAEALHEE
;
A
#
# COMPACT_ATOMS: atom_id res chain seq x y z
N GLN A 1 36.15 5.48 -17.21
CA GLN A 1 34.71 5.52 -17.51
C GLN A 1 33.97 4.24 -17.08
N PHE A 2 34.57 3.04 -17.28
CA PHE A 2 33.96 1.76 -16.90
C PHE A 2 33.78 1.59 -15.38
N GLU A 3 34.70 2.05 -14.57
CA GLU A 3 34.61 1.96 -13.09
C GLU A 3 33.52 2.86 -12.50
N VAL A 4 33.30 4.04 -13.07
CA VAL A 4 32.22 4.96 -12.65
C VAL A 4 30.84 4.37 -12.99
N MET A 5 30.69 3.76 -14.14
CA MET A 5 29.43 3.10 -14.54
C MET A 5 29.11 1.88 -13.66
N ASN A 6 30.12 1.09 -13.26
CA ASN A 6 29.90 -0.04 -12.36
C ASN A 6 29.55 0.41 -10.92
N GLY A 7 30.19 1.47 -10.43
CA GLY A 7 29.86 2.00 -9.10
C GLY A 7 28.44 2.56 -8.98
N ASP A 8 27.89 3.12 -10.06
CA ASP A 8 26.51 3.63 -10.08
C ASP A 8 25.49 2.49 -10.20
N THR A 9 25.78 1.45 -10.97
CA THR A 9 24.92 0.25 -11.05
C THR A 9 24.88 -0.51 -9.74
N ASP A 10 25.96 -0.60 -8.98
CA ASP A 10 25.98 -1.26 -7.68
C ASP A 10 25.17 -0.50 -6.62
N LYS A 11 25.21 0.83 -6.66
CA LYS A 11 24.36 1.67 -5.79
C LYS A 11 22.88 1.52 -6.12
N VAL A 12 22.51 1.52 -7.40
CA VAL A 12 21.12 1.33 -7.85
C VAL A 12 20.62 -0.06 -7.45
N ASN A 13 21.43 -1.09 -7.64
CA ASN A 13 21.09 -2.46 -7.27
C ASN A 13 20.88 -2.62 -5.76
N SER A 14 21.77 -2.04 -4.94
CA SER A 14 21.63 -2.10 -3.48
C SER A 14 20.39 -1.36 -2.99
N GLN A 15 20.08 -0.19 -3.55
CA GLN A 15 18.85 0.53 -3.24
C GLN A 15 17.61 -0.25 -3.68
N ALA A 16 17.64 -0.88 -4.85
CA ALA A 16 16.53 -1.70 -5.34
C ALA A 16 16.24 -2.90 -4.42
N ILE A 17 17.29 -3.57 -3.91
CA ILE A 17 17.15 -4.68 -2.96
C ILE A 17 16.50 -4.22 -1.67
N VAL A 18 16.91 -3.07 -1.13
CA VAL A 18 16.31 -2.50 0.10
C VAL A 18 14.83 -2.18 -0.13
N VAL A 19 14.49 -1.50 -1.22
CA VAL A 19 13.11 -1.15 -1.56
C VAL A 19 12.27 -2.41 -1.73
N LEU A 20 12.77 -3.42 -2.44
CA LEU A 20 12.06 -4.68 -2.64
C LEU A 20 11.81 -5.41 -1.32
N SER A 21 12.79 -5.46 -0.42
CA SER A 21 12.64 -6.08 0.90
C SER A 21 11.59 -5.36 1.76
N LEU A 22 11.56 -4.03 1.71
CA LEU A 22 10.52 -3.22 2.38
C LEU A 22 9.13 -3.47 1.80
N LEU A 23 9.00 -3.56 0.48
CA LEU A 23 7.73 -3.87 -0.18
C LEU A 23 7.20 -5.26 0.23
N VAL A 24 8.06 -6.27 0.27
CA VAL A 24 7.69 -7.62 0.75
C VAL A 24 7.23 -7.56 2.21
N ASN A 25 7.94 -6.84 3.07
CA ASN A 25 7.57 -6.69 4.48
C ASN A 25 6.20 -6.02 4.63
N VAL A 26 5.96 -4.91 3.92
CA VAL A 26 4.66 -4.21 3.91
C VAL A 26 3.55 -5.14 3.40
N PHE A 27 3.80 -5.89 2.34
CA PHE A 27 2.82 -6.82 1.77
C PHE A 27 2.42 -7.92 2.76
N LEU A 28 3.40 -8.54 3.43
CA LEU A 28 3.13 -9.55 4.47
C LEU A 28 2.35 -8.96 5.65
N GLY A 29 2.70 -7.75 6.09
CA GLY A 29 1.97 -7.03 7.13
C GLY A 29 0.51 -6.74 6.74
N LEU A 30 0.27 -6.33 5.50
CA LEU A 30 -1.07 -6.09 4.97
C LEU A 30 -1.91 -7.39 4.96
N ILE A 31 -1.36 -8.48 4.42
CA ILE A 31 -2.05 -9.79 4.41
C ILE A 31 -2.42 -10.20 5.84
N GLY A 32 -1.48 -10.14 6.79
CA GLY A 32 -1.72 -10.48 8.19
C GLY A 32 -2.84 -9.64 8.80
N THR A 33 -2.78 -8.33 8.63
CA THR A 33 -3.78 -7.39 9.17
C THR A 33 -5.17 -7.66 8.61
N PHE A 34 -5.30 -7.80 7.28
CA PHE A 34 -6.60 -8.08 6.64
C PHE A 34 -7.13 -9.47 6.98
N TRP A 35 -6.25 -10.46 7.14
CA TRP A 35 -6.63 -11.80 7.61
C TRP A 35 -7.30 -11.76 8.98
N PHE A 36 -6.65 -11.11 9.97
CA PHE A 36 -7.22 -10.95 11.31
C PHE A 36 -8.52 -10.15 11.31
N ARG A 37 -8.55 -9.05 10.56
CA ARG A 37 -9.72 -8.16 10.47
C ARG A 37 -10.92 -8.90 9.86
N THR A 38 -10.71 -9.65 8.79
CA THR A 38 -11.77 -10.45 8.14
C THR A 38 -12.24 -11.58 9.02
N ARG A 39 -11.33 -12.25 9.76
CA ARG A 39 -11.74 -13.30 10.70
C ARG A 39 -12.62 -12.77 11.83
N ARG A 40 -12.30 -11.62 12.41
CA ARG A 40 -13.10 -11.00 13.48
C ARG A 40 -14.49 -10.58 13.02
N ARG A 41 -14.67 -10.27 11.72
CA ARG A 41 -15.96 -9.81 11.15
C ARG A 41 -16.71 -10.91 10.41
N ARG A 42 -16.38 -12.18 10.60
CA ARG A 42 -17.03 -13.30 9.89
C ARG A 42 -18.53 -13.34 10.13
N GLY A 43 -18.99 -13.16 11.36
CA GLY A 43 -20.41 -13.12 11.70
C GLY A 43 -21.15 -11.99 10.97
N GLU A 44 -20.60 -10.78 10.94
CA GLU A 44 -21.17 -9.64 10.23
C GLU A 44 -21.27 -9.91 8.71
N ILE A 45 -20.21 -10.50 8.12
CA ILE A 45 -20.18 -10.86 6.70
C ILE A 45 -21.22 -11.94 6.39
N ALA A 46 -21.34 -12.97 7.24
CA ALA A 46 -22.32 -14.04 7.10
C ALA A 46 -23.75 -13.50 7.20
N LEU A 47 -24.03 -12.60 8.16
CA LEU A 47 -25.32 -11.96 8.31
C LEU A 47 -25.71 -11.14 7.08
N ARG A 48 -24.79 -10.36 6.52
CA ARG A 48 -25.02 -9.59 5.28
C ARG A 48 -25.32 -10.49 4.09
N LEU A 49 -24.61 -11.62 3.96
CA LEU A 49 -24.88 -12.62 2.91
C LEU A 49 -26.25 -13.26 3.11
N ALA A 50 -26.64 -13.58 4.35
CA ALA A 50 -27.96 -14.12 4.67
C ALA A 50 -29.10 -13.13 4.36
N MET A 51 -28.87 -11.83 4.53
CA MET A 51 -29.81 -10.76 4.15
C MET A 51 -29.85 -10.47 2.64
N GLY A 52 -29.14 -11.25 1.80
CA GLY A 52 -29.20 -11.15 0.35
C GLY A 52 -28.11 -10.28 -0.29
N SER A 53 -27.09 -9.85 0.47
CA SER A 53 -25.95 -9.13 -0.13
C SER A 53 -25.16 -10.06 -1.05
N THR A 54 -24.78 -9.56 -2.23
CA THR A 54 -23.93 -10.33 -3.14
C THR A 54 -22.47 -10.35 -2.67
N LYS A 55 -21.75 -11.43 -3.00
CA LYS A 55 -20.29 -11.55 -2.70
C LYS A 55 -19.48 -10.37 -3.23
N SER A 56 -19.87 -9.82 -4.38
CA SER A 56 -19.23 -8.65 -4.98
C SER A 56 -19.44 -7.38 -4.16
N GLN A 57 -20.63 -7.18 -3.58
CA GLN A 57 -20.90 -6.03 -2.72
C GLN A 57 -20.05 -6.07 -1.44
N VAL A 58 -19.94 -7.24 -0.82
CA VAL A 58 -19.10 -7.43 0.37
C VAL A 58 -17.62 -7.18 0.03
N PHE A 59 -17.14 -7.70 -1.10
CA PHE A 59 -15.77 -7.47 -1.55
C PHE A 59 -15.49 -5.98 -1.80
N ARG A 60 -16.39 -5.28 -2.49
CA ARG A 60 -16.26 -3.84 -2.75
C ARG A 60 -16.25 -3.02 -1.46
N LEU A 61 -17.04 -3.41 -0.47
CA LEU A 61 -17.05 -2.75 0.84
C LEU A 61 -15.72 -2.90 1.55
N LEU A 62 -15.18 -4.12 1.64
CA LEU A 62 -13.88 -4.40 2.28
C LEU A 62 -12.72 -3.69 1.56
N THR A 63 -12.73 -3.73 0.23
CA THR A 63 -11.71 -3.05 -0.58
C THR A 63 -11.82 -1.54 -0.45
N GLY A 64 -13.02 -0.99 -0.44
CA GLY A 64 -13.26 0.44 -0.25
C GLY A 64 -12.77 0.93 1.11
N GLU A 65 -13.04 0.17 2.19
CA GLU A 65 -12.53 0.47 3.53
C GLU A 65 -10.99 0.45 3.56
N GLY A 66 -10.37 -0.55 2.91
CA GLY A 66 -8.91 -0.64 2.81
C GLY A 66 -8.27 0.52 2.04
N LEU A 67 -8.84 0.90 0.90
CA LEU A 67 -8.37 2.02 0.09
C LEU A 67 -8.60 3.38 0.79
N LEU A 68 -9.69 3.54 1.51
CA LEU A 68 -9.96 4.75 2.28
C LEU A 68 -8.91 4.93 3.38
N LEU A 69 -8.61 3.87 4.14
CA LEU A 69 -7.56 3.91 5.15
C LEU A 69 -6.19 4.19 4.54
N LEU A 70 -5.86 3.56 3.41
CA LEU A 70 -4.63 3.83 2.68
C LEU A 70 -4.52 5.32 2.32
N THR A 71 -5.55 5.89 1.72
CA THR A 71 -5.56 7.30 1.31
C THR A 71 -5.43 8.23 2.52
N LEU A 72 -6.14 7.93 3.61
CA LEU A 72 -6.08 8.71 4.85
C LEU A 72 -4.67 8.76 5.45
N VAL A 73 -3.93 7.65 5.41
CA VAL A 73 -2.55 7.58 5.91
C VAL A 73 -1.54 8.17 4.93
N THR A 74 -1.79 8.04 3.63
CA THR A 74 -0.88 8.52 2.59
C THR A 74 -0.81 10.05 2.56
N LEU A 75 -1.93 10.74 2.81
CA LEU A 75 -1.96 12.23 2.79
C LEU A 75 -0.96 12.85 3.79
N PRO A 76 -1.00 12.54 5.09
CA PRO A 76 -0.02 13.07 6.04
C PRO A 76 1.41 12.59 5.75
N ALA A 77 1.56 11.34 5.28
CA ALA A 77 2.86 10.81 4.90
C ALA A 77 3.48 11.60 3.74
N MET A 78 2.70 11.96 2.71
CA MET A 78 3.17 12.79 1.60
C MET A 78 3.62 14.18 2.07
N ILE A 79 2.88 14.80 2.98
CA ILE A 79 3.23 16.11 3.54
C ILE A 79 4.57 16.02 4.28
N LEU A 80 4.74 15.00 5.12
CA LEU A 80 5.99 14.78 5.86
C LEU A 80 7.17 14.51 4.91
N CYS A 81 7.02 13.61 3.95
CA CYS A 81 8.07 13.30 2.98
C CYS A 81 8.46 14.51 2.14
N TYR A 82 7.49 15.32 1.72
CA TYR A 82 7.78 16.55 0.99
C TYR A 82 8.58 17.55 1.83
N ASN A 83 8.18 17.79 3.09
CA ASN A 83 8.89 18.70 3.99
C ASN A 83 10.31 18.22 4.29
N ILE A 84 10.51 16.92 4.52
CA ILE A 84 11.84 16.32 4.73
C ILE A 84 12.69 16.51 3.46
N GLY A 85 12.13 16.20 2.30
CA GLY A 85 12.81 16.40 1.02
C GLY A 85 13.26 17.84 0.81
N VAL A 86 12.37 18.82 1.02
CA VAL A 86 12.70 20.24 0.91
C VAL A 86 13.76 20.66 1.93
N ALA A 87 13.70 20.14 3.16
CA ALA A 87 14.70 20.46 4.19
C ALA A 87 16.08 19.92 3.82
N GLU A 88 16.18 18.71 3.29
CA GLU A 88 17.45 18.12 2.82
C GLU A 88 18.04 18.91 1.65
N PHE A 89 17.18 19.41 0.75
CA PHE A 89 17.60 20.27 -0.36
C PHE A 89 18.14 21.62 0.11
N THR A 90 17.51 22.21 1.13
CA THR A 90 17.91 23.53 1.64
C THR A 90 19.24 23.46 2.41
N ILE A 91 19.57 22.31 3.01
CA ILE A 91 20.80 22.10 3.78
C ILE A 91 22.01 21.77 2.87
N GLY A 92 21.83 21.72 1.55
CA GLY A 92 22.93 21.64 0.58
C GLY A 92 23.65 20.28 0.52
N ARG A 93 23.00 19.21 0.98
CA ARG A 93 23.59 17.86 0.96
C ARG A 93 23.56 17.17 -0.41
N THR A 94 22.86 17.74 -1.37
CA THR A 94 22.80 17.18 -2.73
C THR A 94 23.04 18.26 -3.77
N GLU A 95 24.29 18.36 -4.25
CA GLU A 95 24.69 19.28 -5.34
C GLU A 95 23.92 19.04 -6.66
N LEU A 96 23.25 17.90 -6.80
CA LEU A 96 22.57 17.47 -8.01
C LEU A 96 21.29 18.25 -8.35
N ILE A 97 20.79 19.12 -7.46
CA ILE A 97 19.46 19.73 -7.60
C ILE A 97 19.51 21.24 -7.80
N SER A 98 20.67 21.88 -7.66
CA SER A 98 20.84 23.32 -7.95
C SER A 98 20.54 23.69 -9.41
N THR A 99 20.53 22.71 -10.32
CA THR A 99 20.30 22.90 -11.75
C THR A 99 18.85 22.66 -12.20
N TRP A 100 17.95 22.21 -11.31
CA TRP A 100 16.58 21.85 -11.70
C TRP A 100 15.57 22.88 -11.17
N PRO A 101 14.65 23.40 -12.02
CA PRO A 101 13.64 24.35 -11.56
C PRO A 101 12.68 23.66 -10.56
N VAL A 102 12.36 24.37 -9.48
CA VAL A 102 11.52 23.92 -8.35
C VAL A 102 10.20 23.26 -8.80
N LYS A 103 9.61 23.72 -9.90
CA LYS A 103 8.39 23.15 -10.49
C LYS A 103 8.56 21.68 -10.92
N TRP A 104 9.71 21.32 -11.49
CA TRP A 104 10.01 19.96 -11.91
C TRP A 104 10.20 19.01 -10.72
N THR A 105 10.76 19.50 -9.65
CA THR A 105 10.94 18.73 -8.42
C THR A 105 9.59 18.36 -7.79
N PHE A 106 8.65 19.31 -7.73
CA PHE A 106 7.30 19.05 -7.22
C PHE A 106 6.53 18.04 -8.09
N ILE A 107 6.56 18.21 -9.41
CA ILE A 107 5.88 17.30 -10.33
C ILE A 107 6.45 15.87 -10.23
N ARG A 108 7.77 15.72 -10.14
CA ARG A 108 8.41 14.41 -9.95
C ARG A 108 8.02 13.75 -8.64
N PHE A 109 7.99 14.54 -7.56
CA PHE A 109 7.52 14.05 -6.27
C PHE A 109 6.06 13.59 -6.35
N LEU A 110 5.20 14.36 -7.00
CA LEU A 110 3.80 14.02 -7.16
C LEU A 110 3.62 12.74 -8.00
N LEU A 111 4.32 12.60 -9.10
CA LEU A 111 4.29 11.40 -9.94
C LEU A 111 4.82 10.17 -9.20
N GLY A 112 5.92 10.31 -8.47
CA GLY A 112 6.50 9.24 -7.66
C GLY A 112 5.57 8.79 -6.53
N SER A 113 4.96 9.74 -5.82
CA SER A 113 4.01 9.44 -4.75
C SER A 113 2.71 8.82 -5.27
N LEU A 114 2.23 9.26 -6.44
CA LEU A 114 1.09 8.63 -7.10
C LEU A 114 1.40 7.19 -7.52
N GLY A 115 2.59 6.95 -8.09
CA GLY A 115 3.06 5.61 -8.44
C GLY A 115 3.15 4.68 -7.22
N ALA A 116 3.73 5.17 -6.13
CA ALA A 116 3.82 4.43 -4.87
C ALA A 116 2.42 4.14 -4.30
N TRP A 117 1.50 5.12 -4.32
CA TRP A 117 0.13 4.93 -3.87
C TRP A 117 -0.60 3.85 -4.69
N LEU A 118 -0.49 3.90 -6.02
CA LEU A 118 -1.09 2.90 -6.92
C LEU A 118 -0.53 1.49 -6.65
N LEU A 119 0.77 1.38 -6.45
CA LEU A 119 1.42 0.10 -6.15
C LEU A 119 0.90 -0.48 -4.82
N ILE A 120 0.85 0.33 -3.76
CA ILE A 120 0.33 -0.11 -2.46
C ILE A 120 -1.18 -0.40 -2.54
N ALA A 121 -1.96 0.39 -3.29
CA ALA A 121 -3.38 0.13 -3.52
C ALA A 121 -3.62 -1.23 -4.19
N LEU A 122 -2.79 -1.59 -5.17
CA LEU A 122 -2.82 -2.90 -5.81
C LEU A 122 -2.47 -4.01 -4.81
N MET A 123 -1.45 -3.81 -3.98
CA MET A 123 -1.10 -4.76 -2.91
C MET A 123 -2.24 -4.94 -1.91
N VAL A 124 -2.94 -3.86 -1.52
CA VAL A 124 -4.13 -3.91 -0.65
C VAL A 124 -5.25 -4.73 -1.30
N MET A 125 -5.55 -4.49 -2.58
CA MET A 125 -6.57 -5.25 -3.30
C MET A 125 -6.26 -6.74 -3.33
N VAL A 126 -5.02 -7.12 -3.65
CA VAL A 126 -4.57 -8.51 -3.65
C VAL A 126 -4.62 -9.11 -2.24
N GLY A 127 -4.16 -8.35 -1.22
CA GLY A 127 -4.17 -8.78 0.18
C GLY A 127 -5.57 -9.02 0.75
N ILE A 128 -6.57 -8.26 0.31
CA ILE A 128 -7.96 -8.44 0.70
C ILE A 128 -8.62 -9.60 -0.06
N TRP A 129 -8.25 -9.81 -1.32
CA TRP A 129 -8.89 -10.78 -2.20
C TRP A 129 -8.87 -12.21 -1.64
N PHE A 130 -7.73 -12.64 -1.10
CA PHE A 130 -7.57 -13.98 -0.56
C PHE A 130 -8.45 -14.23 0.68
N PRO A 131 -8.36 -13.44 1.77
CA PRO A 131 -9.18 -13.65 2.98
C PRO A 131 -10.66 -13.40 2.73
N ALA A 132 -11.02 -12.44 1.86
CA ALA A 132 -12.41 -12.20 1.50
C ALA A 132 -13.05 -13.40 0.79
N ARG A 133 -12.35 -14.01 -0.18
CA ARG A 133 -12.84 -15.23 -0.83
C ARG A 133 -13.06 -16.39 0.15
N GLN A 134 -12.16 -16.54 1.12
CA GLN A 134 -12.26 -17.60 2.10
C GLN A 134 -13.43 -17.36 3.07
N ALA A 135 -13.66 -16.11 3.51
CA ALA A 135 -14.79 -15.76 4.36
C ALA A 135 -16.14 -15.96 3.66
N MET A 136 -16.22 -15.73 2.35
CA MET A 136 -17.43 -15.89 1.55
C MET A 136 -17.74 -17.34 1.13
N LYS A 137 -16.85 -18.31 1.42
CA LYS A 137 -17.08 -19.75 1.16
C LYS A 137 -17.82 -20.43 2.31
N ILE A 138 -17.92 -19.83 3.47
CA ILE A 138 -18.57 -20.40 4.65
C ILE A 138 -20.08 -20.37 4.41
N GLN A 139 -20.73 -21.50 4.60
CA GLN A 139 -22.20 -21.58 4.53
C GLN A 139 -22.80 -20.84 5.73
N PRO A 140 -23.89 -20.06 5.54
CA PRO A 140 -24.50 -19.30 6.64
C PRO A 140 -24.95 -20.17 7.83
N ALA A 141 -25.23 -21.44 7.58
CA ALA A 141 -25.64 -22.40 8.61
C ALA A 141 -24.54 -22.77 9.61
N GLU A 142 -23.27 -22.79 9.19
CA GLU A 142 -22.13 -23.08 10.07
C GLU A 142 -21.77 -21.90 10.98
N ALA A 143 -21.97 -20.67 10.52
CA ALA A 143 -21.64 -19.47 11.30
C ALA A 143 -22.60 -19.23 12.49
N LEU A 144 -23.80 -19.84 12.48
CA LEU A 144 -24.80 -19.77 13.56
C LEU A 144 -24.63 -20.87 14.61
N HIS A 145 -23.77 -21.86 14.36
CA HIS A 145 -23.55 -23.00 15.26
C HIS A 145 -22.30 -22.83 16.15
N GLU A 146 -21.48 -21.80 15.95
CA GLU A 146 -20.25 -21.52 16.72
C GLU A 146 -20.48 -20.52 17.89
N GLU A 147 -21.73 -20.20 18.24
CA GLU A 147 -22.12 -19.58 19.52
C GLU A 147 -22.72 -20.67 20.44
#